data_e0d33e892bd3bec354907604aebc7db8
#
_entry.id   e0d33e892bd3bec354907604aebc7db8
#
_cell.length_a   1.000
_cell.length_b   1.000
_cell.length_c   1.000
_cell.angle_alpha   90.00
_cell.angle_beta   90.00
_cell.angle_gamma   90.00
#
_symmetry.space_group_name_H-M   'P 1'
#
loop_
_entity.id
_entity.type
_entity.pdbx_description
1 polymer ?
#
loop_
_entity_poly.entity_id
_entity_poly.type
_entity_poly.pdbx_seq_one_letter_code
_entity_poly.pdbx_strand_id
1 'polypeptide(L)'
;MLSEMKNYKKLSLSDVRLVASGKEDGCEKQLLVFQTPFGYRRMAELFLPEGAGPFSVILYVHWYEPESRDSNRSQFVNEAVEMAKNGAICLTVETLWSDPDFFVKRTQADDMRNSMEEVVNLRRFMDFLLDQPNADPKRFAYVGHDFGGMYGVLAGSIDRRPTHYVIMAATPRFPDWYLYLPKLEGEPRENFIQEMSAIDPIAHVENLSPAPLLFQFGDNDPHAPKERAEIFFGAAKEPKEMKLYKAGHGLSEESTLARKEWLKNKLHNIA
;
A
#
# COMPACT_ATOMS: atom_id res chain seq x y z
N MET A 1 -13.54 2.36 -17.53
CA MET A 1 -12.76 2.75 -16.32
C MET A 1 -12.25 1.53 -15.53
N LEU A 2 -13.05 0.83 -14.73
CA LEU A 2 -12.60 -0.42 -14.05
C LEU A 2 -12.08 -1.49 -15.02
N SER A 3 -12.56 -1.51 -16.27
CA SER A 3 -12.04 -2.40 -17.32
C SER A 3 -10.61 -2.08 -17.73
N GLU A 4 -10.18 -0.83 -17.67
CA GLU A 4 -8.81 -0.42 -18.05
C GLU A 4 -7.81 -0.85 -16.98
N MET A 5 -8.15 -0.72 -15.69
CA MET A 5 -7.34 -1.29 -14.60
C MET A 5 -7.24 -2.81 -14.70
N LYS A 6 -8.31 -3.50 -15.12
CA LYS A 6 -8.32 -4.96 -15.31
C LYS A 6 -7.52 -5.41 -16.53
N ASN A 7 -7.46 -4.60 -17.58
CA ASN A 7 -6.75 -4.90 -18.83
C ASN A 7 -5.24 -4.63 -18.75
N TYR A 8 -4.70 -4.45 -17.54
CA TYR A 8 -3.26 -4.30 -17.34
C TYR A 8 -2.50 -5.47 -17.97
N LYS A 9 -1.52 -5.13 -18.80
CA LYS A 9 -0.55 -6.10 -19.30
C LYS A 9 0.77 -5.88 -18.58
N LYS A 10 1.38 -6.97 -18.11
CA LYS A 10 2.74 -6.93 -17.56
C LYS A 10 3.66 -6.29 -18.61
N LEU A 11 4.26 -5.15 -18.23
CA LEU A 11 5.21 -4.45 -19.08
C LEU A 11 6.61 -4.99 -18.85
N SER A 12 7.48 -4.88 -19.87
CA SER A 12 8.88 -5.20 -19.71
C SER A 12 9.50 -4.39 -18.56
N LEU A 13 10.32 -5.03 -17.75
CA LEU A 13 11.09 -4.39 -16.68
C LEU A 13 12.35 -3.66 -17.21
N SER A 14 12.53 -3.55 -18.50
CA SER A 14 13.65 -2.84 -19.15
C SER A 14 13.72 -1.34 -18.80
N ASP A 15 12.66 -0.81 -18.23
CA ASP A 15 12.53 0.60 -17.80
C ASP A 15 12.85 0.82 -16.31
N VAL A 16 13.25 -0.22 -15.57
CA VAL A 16 13.73 -0.09 -14.20
C VAL A 16 15.24 0.14 -14.20
N ARG A 17 15.66 1.20 -13.49
CA ARG A 17 17.08 1.58 -13.41
C ARG A 17 17.55 1.50 -11.97
N LEU A 18 18.66 0.79 -11.76
CA LEU A 18 19.41 0.82 -10.52
C LEU A 18 20.19 2.16 -10.44
N VAL A 19 19.92 2.94 -9.41
CA VAL A 19 20.58 4.24 -9.16
C VAL A 19 21.74 4.08 -8.20
N ALA A 20 21.53 3.31 -7.12
CA ALA A 20 22.54 3.04 -6.11
C ALA A 20 22.28 1.68 -5.46
N SER A 21 23.35 1.04 -5.00
CA SER A 21 23.28 -0.17 -4.18
C SER A 21 24.28 -0.12 -3.05
N GLY A 22 23.98 -0.79 -1.95
CA GLY A 22 24.86 -0.90 -0.80
C GLY A 22 24.36 -1.93 0.20
N LYS A 23 25.15 -2.19 1.24
CA LYS A 23 24.71 -3.00 2.36
C LYS A 23 24.15 -2.10 3.46
N GLU A 24 23.03 -2.50 4.02
CA GLU A 24 22.39 -1.82 5.16
C GLU A 24 21.96 -2.87 6.18
N ASP A 25 22.63 -2.85 7.33
CA ASP A 25 22.32 -3.69 8.51
C ASP A 25 22.03 -5.17 8.17
N GLY A 26 22.88 -5.81 7.35
CA GLY A 26 22.79 -7.24 7.04
C GLY A 26 21.84 -7.61 5.89
N CYS A 27 21.41 -6.63 5.09
CA CYS A 27 20.75 -6.88 3.81
C CYS A 27 21.38 -6.01 2.70
N GLU A 28 21.14 -6.37 1.44
CA GLU A 28 21.43 -5.48 0.32
C GLU A 28 20.29 -4.51 0.12
N LYS A 29 20.62 -3.21 0.00
CA LYS A 29 19.66 -2.14 -0.32
C LYS A 29 19.96 -1.59 -1.71
N GLN A 30 18.92 -1.46 -2.53
CA GLN A 30 19.00 -0.88 -3.86
C GLN A 30 18.01 0.26 -4.01
N LEU A 31 18.48 1.43 -4.49
CA LEU A 31 17.64 2.53 -4.93
C LEU A 31 17.33 2.37 -6.41
N LEU A 32 16.07 2.34 -6.74
CA LEU A 32 15.56 2.08 -8.07
C LEU A 32 14.71 3.25 -8.59
N VAL A 33 14.69 3.43 -9.90
CA VAL A 33 13.77 4.35 -10.59
C VAL A 33 13.00 3.56 -11.64
N PHE A 34 11.68 3.64 -11.55
CA PHE A 34 10.72 3.05 -12.48
C PHE A 34 10.20 4.12 -13.42
N GLN A 35 10.23 3.86 -14.72
CA GLN A 35 9.46 4.63 -15.69
C GLN A 35 8.03 4.13 -15.68
N THR A 36 7.05 4.99 -15.37
CA THR A 36 5.65 4.59 -15.42
C THR A 36 5.12 4.60 -16.86
N PRO A 37 4.06 3.85 -17.18
CA PRO A 37 3.44 3.88 -18.48
C PRO A 37 2.77 5.23 -18.81
N PHE A 38 2.68 6.12 -17.83
CA PHE A 38 2.01 7.43 -17.92
C PHE A 38 2.99 8.59 -18.13
N GLY A 39 4.27 8.31 -18.39
CA GLY A 39 5.28 9.30 -18.75
C GLY A 39 6.04 9.95 -17.61
N TYR A 40 5.78 9.58 -16.36
CA TYR A 40 6.52 10.05 -15.18
C TYR A 40 7.32 8.92 -14.52
N ARG A 41 8.16 9.25 -13.54
CA ARG A 41 9.01 8.31 -12.84
C ARG A 41 8.57 8.16 -11.39
N ARG A 42 8.85 6.96 -10.82
CA ARG A 42 8.69 6.66 -9.40
C ARG A 42 9.98 6.04 -8.86
N MET A 43 10.36 6.43 -7.66
CA MET A 43 11.46 5.78 -6.94
C MET A 43 10.94 4.60 -6.11
N ALA A 44 11.83 3.65 -5.84
CA ALA A 44 11.59 2.58 -4.89
C ALA A 44 12.90 2.15 -4.25
N GLU A 45 12.82 1.62 -3.03
CA GLU A 45 13.96 1.01 -2.35
C GLU A 45 13.69 -0.48 -2.16
N LEU A 46 14.55 -1.30 -2.76
CA LEU A 46 14.51 -2.75 -2.67
C LEU A 46 15.48 -3.22 -1.59
N PHE A 47 15.01 -4.09 -0.71
CA PHE A 47 15.80 -4.72 0.34
C PHE A 47 15.84 -6.23 0.08
N LEU A 48 17.03 -6.76 -0.14
CA LEU A 48 17.26 -8.16 -0.49
C LEU A 48 17.87 -8.90 0.70
N PRO A 49 17.29 -10.04 1.09
CA PRO A 49 17.84 -10.89 2.14
C PRO A 49 19.12 -11.60 1.68
N GLU A 50 19.97 -11.97 2.64
CA GLU A 50 21.07 -12.91 2.40
C GLU A 50 20.56 -14.36 2.37
N GLY A 51 21.23 -15.24 1.63
CA GLY A 51 20.93 -16.67 1.57
C GLY A 51 20.37 -17.15 0.23
N ALA A 52 19.89 -18.39 0.21
CA ALA A 52 19.48 -19.06 -1.03
C ALA A 52 17.98 -19.01 -1.34
N GLY A 53 17.12 -18.56 -0.39
CA GLY A 53 15.66 -18.59 -0.55
C GLY A 53 15.05 -20.00 -0.44
N PRO A 54 13.79 -20.20 -0.84
CA PRO A 54 12.89 -19.18 -1.39
C PRO A 54 12.49 -18.12 -0.36
N PHE A 55 12.37 -16.89 -0.79
CA PHE A 55 12.10 -15.74 0.06
C PHE A 55 10.64 -15.32 0.01
N SER A 56 10.06 -14.96 1.13
CA SER A 56 8.77 -14.24 1.15
C SER A 56 8.94 -12.85 0.54
N VAL A 57 7.82 -12.24 0.13
CA VAL A 57 7.82 -10.96 -0.58
C VAL A 57 6.90 -9.98 0.14
N ILE A 58 7.34 -8.73 0.32
CA ILE A 58 6.54 -7.71 0.97
C ILE A 58 6.60 -6.40 0.19
N LEU A 59 5.44 -5.91 -0.22
CA LEU A 59 5.28 -4.56 -0.77
C LEU A 59 4.76 -3.63 0.32
N TYR A 60 5.52 -2.58 0.63
CA TYR A 60 5.19 -1.55 1.59
C TYR A 60 4.76 -0.26 0.91
N VAL A 61 3.61 0.28 1.30
CA VAL A 61 3.04 1.51 0.75
C VAL A 61 2.65 2.46 1.88
N HIS A 62 3.32 3.58 1.93
CA HIS A 62 3.28 4.56 3.02
C HIS A 62 2.00 5.40 3.04
N TRP A 63 1.79 6.18 4.10
CA TRP A 63 0.73 7.17 4.24
C TRP A 63 1.18 8.56 3.80
N TYR A 64 0.23 9.47 3.62
CA TYR A 64 0.48 10.87 3.31
C TYR A 64 0.81 11.64 4.60
N GLU A 65 1.97 12.30 4.65
CA GLU A 65 2.38 13.15 5.77
C GLU A 65 3.03 14.44 5.24
N PRO A 66 2.24 15.52 5.08
CA PRO A 66 2.73 16.76 4.46
C PRO A 66 3.82 17.47 5.26
N GLU A 67 3.89 17.24 6.57
CA GLU A 67 4.93 17.82 7.42
C GLU A 67 6.28 17.10 7.29
N SER A 68 6.28 15.89 6.77
CA SER A 68 7.48 15.14 6.47
C SER A 68 8.11 15.59 5.14
N ARG A 69 9.42 15.73 5.11
CA ARG A 69 10.17 16.18 3.92
C ARG A 69 9.90 15.32 2.67
N ASP A 70 9.70 14.03 2.84
CA ASP A 70 9.47 13.05 1.76
C ASP A 70 8.04 12.51 1.76
N SER A 71 7.11 13.26 2.39
CA SER A 71 5.73 12.82 2.63
C SER A 71 5.66 11.40 3.19
N ASN A 72 6.56 11.10 4.12
CA ASN A 72 6.68 9.82 4.82
C ASN A 72 6.98 8.60 3.91
N ARG A 73 7.50 8.81 2.72
CA ARG A 73 7.90 7.73 1.81
C ARG A 73 8.86 6.72 2.46
N SER A 74 9.67 7.18 3.41
CA SER A 74 10.61 6.35 4.18
C SER A 74 9.99 5.61 5.37
N GLN A 75 8.68 5.72 5.60
CA GLN A 75 7.98 5.13 6.75
C GLN A 75 8.40 3.70 7.08
N PHE A 76 8.46 2.86 6.08
CA PHE A 76 8.68 1.43 6.26
C PHE A 76 10.14 0.97 6.06
N VAL A 77 11.08 1.89 5.87
CA VAL A 77 12.49 1.52 5.60
C VAL A 77 13.08 0.64 6.71
N ASN A 78 12.94 1.05 7.97
CA ASN A 78 13.47 0.27 9.10
C ASN A 78 12.80 -1.10 9.23
N GLU A 79 11.49 -1.17 8.97
CA GLU A 79 10.76 -2.43 9.00
C GLU A 79 11.16 -3.35 7.83
N ALA A 80 11.35 -2.77 6.63
CA ALA A 80 11.80 -3.51 5.46
C ALA A 80 13.20 -4.09 5.66
N VAL A 81 14.13 -3.34 6.27
CA VAL A 81 15.47 -3.85 6.64
C VAL A 81 15.33 -5.03 7.61
N GLU A 82 14.52 -4.89 8.67
CA GLU A 82 14.33 -5.98 9.63
C GLU A 82 13.70 -7.23 9.00
N MET A 83 12.69 -7.05 8.15
CA MET A 83 12.04 -8.16 7.47
C MET A 83 12.97 -8.81 6.42
N ALA A 84 13.83 -8.04 5.76
CA ALA A 84 14.84 -8.59 4.86
C ALA A 84 15.85 -9.46 5.62
N LYS A 85 16.31 -9.05 6.79
CA LYS A 85 17.15 -9.88 7.67
C LYS A 85 16.47 -11.20 8.08
N ASN A 86 15.14 -11.23 8.07
CA ASN A 86 14.34 -12.42 8.37
C ASN A 86 13.90 -13.19 7.10
N GLY A 87 14.54 -12.95 5.95
CA GLY A 87 14.30 -13.74 4.74
C GLY A 87 13.13 -13.27 3.87
N ALA A 88 12.82 -11.97 3.89
CA ALA A 88 11.84 -11.37 3.00
C ALA A 88 12.50 -10.44 1.98
N ILE A 89 12.08 -10.51 0.72
CA ILE A 89 12.36 -9.47 -0.27
C ILE A 89 11.35 -8.34 -0.04
N CYS A 90 11.81 -7.14 0.29
CA CYS A 90 10.96 -6.02 0.61
C CYS A 90 11.12 -4.87 -0.38
N LEU A 91 10.02 -4.19 -0.74
CA LEU A 91 10.03 -3.01 -1.57
C LEU A 91 9.23 -1.90 -0.89
N THR A 92 9.85 -0.74 -0.68
CA THR A 92 9.15 0.51 -0.34
C THR A 92 9.06 1.37 -1.60
N VAL A 93 7.94 2.05 -1.81
CA VAL A 93 7.66 2.69 -3.10
C VAL A 93 7.25 4.15 -2.95
N GLU A 94 7.63 4.95 -3.92
CA GLU A 94 7.08 6.28 -4.15
C GLU A 94 5.71 6.16 -4.81
N THR A 95 4.78 7.00 -4.35
CA THR A 95 3.38 6.99 -4.75
C THR A 95 2.93 8.38 -5.21
N LEU A 96 1.67 8.50 -5.62
CA LEU A 96 1.04 9.76 -5.98
C LEU A 96 1.16 10.81 -4.85
N TRP A 97 1.03 10.38 -3.60
CA TRP A 97 1.08 11.24 -2.41
C TRP A 97 2.47 11.33 -1.75
N SER A 98 3.52 10.89 -2.41
CA SER A 98 4.90 11.12 -1.95
C SER A 98 5.37 12.57 -2.15
N ASP A 99 4.58 13.39 -2.85
CA ASP A 99 4.77 14.84 -2.91
C ASP A 99 4.09 15.49 -1.70
N PRO A 100 4.82 16.21 -0.82
CA PRO A 100 4.21 16.91 0.32
C PRO A 100 3.10 17.89 -0.09
N ASP A 101 3.20 18.47 -1.30
CA ASP A 101 2.21 19.39 -1.84
C ASP A 101 1.05 18.67 -2.58
N PHE A 102 0.91 17.36 -2.44
CA PHE A 102 -0.07 16.55 -3.17
C PHE A 102 -1.48 17.17 -3.15
N PHE A 103 -2.00 17.52 -1.96
CA PHE A 103 -3.33 18.10 -1.84
C PHE A 103 -3.46 19.50 -2.47
N VAL A 104 -2.37 20.26 -2.55
CA VAL A 104 -2.35 21.60 -3.17
C VAL A 104 -2.25 21.52 -4.68
N LYS A 105 -1.49 20.55 -5.19
CA LYS A 105 -1.22 20.39 -6.63
C LYS A 105 -2.29 19.60 -7.36
N ARG A 106 -3.01 18.69 -6.67
CA ARG A 106 -4.03 17.86 -7.30
C ARG A 106 -5.22 18.69 -7.79
N THR A 107 -5.85 18.23 -8.84
CA THR A 107 -7.14 18.73 -9.28
C THR A 107 -8.20 17.65 -9.12
N GLN A 108 -9.36 18.03 -8.64
CA GLN A 108 -10.46 17.10 -8.40
C GLN A 108 -10.89 16.34 -9.66
N ALA A 109 -10.88 17.03 -10.81
CA ALA A 109 -11.25 16.42 -12.08
C ALA A 109 -10.30 15.27 -12.50
N ASP A 110 -9.10 15.23 -11.93
CA ASP A 110 -8.09 14.21 -12.23
C ASP A 110 -8.05 13.07 -11.20
N ASP A 111 -8.74 13.20 -10.07
CA ASP A 111 -8.62 12.25 -8.96
C ASP A 111 -8.95 10.80 -9.36
N MET A 112 -10.03 10.59 -10.10
CA MET A 112 -10.41 9.28 -10.59
C MET A 112 -9.33 8.68 -11.50
N ARG A 113 -8.85 9.47 -12.48
CA ARG A 113 -7.80 9.04 -13.41
C ARG A 113 -6.51 8.72 -12.67
N ASN A 114 -6.05 9.64 -11.81
CA ASN A 114 -4.83 9.49 -11.03
C ASN A 114 -4.89 8.28 -10.11
N SER A 115 -6.06 8.01 -9.52
CA SER A 115 -6.28 6.81 -8.69
C SER A 115 -6.12 5.52 -9.50
N MET A 116 -6.65 5.49 -10.72
CA MET A 116 -6.51 4.33 -11.59
C MET A 116 -5.06 4.11 -12.05
N GLU A 117 -4.35 5.19 -12.37
CA GLU A 117 -2.93 5.15 -12.72
C GLU A 117 -2.08 4.62 -11.55
N GLU A 118 -2.39 5.04 -10.31
CA GLU A 118 -1.68 4.57 -9.13
C GLU A 118 -1.90 3.06 -8.91
N VAL A 119 -3.10 2.54 -9.11
CA VAL A 119 -3.35 1.10 -9.06
C VAL A 119 -2.49 0.34 -10.09
N VAL A 120 -2.34 0.88 -11.30
CA VAL A 120 -1.47 0.28 -12.33
C VAL A 120 -0.01 0.32 -11.88
N ASN A 121 0.45 1.42 -11.28
CA ASN A 121 1.81 1.52 -10.75
C ASN A 121 2.07 0.50 -9.64
N LEU A 122 1.14 0.33 -8.70
CA LEU A 122 1.25 -0.70 -7.64
C LEU A 122 1.36 -2.11 -8.24
N ARG A 123 0.60 -2.43 -9.27
CA ARG A 123 0.70 -3.72 -9.97
C ARG A 123 2.05 -3.92 -10.66
N ARG A 124 2.67 -2.86 -11.19
CA ARG A 124 4.03 -2.91 -11.74
C ARG A 124 5.07 -3.19 -10.66
N PHE A 125 4.92 -2.59 -9.48
CA PHE A 125 5.79 -2.91 -8.34
C PHE A 125 5.62 -4.38 -7.90
N MET A 126 4.41 -4.92 -7.95
CA MET A 126 4.17 -6.35 -7.72
C MET A 126 4.84 -7.24 -8.78
N ASP A 127 4.80 -6.84 -10.07
CA ASP A 127 5.53 -7.53 -11.14
C ASP A 127 7.03 -7.59 -10.84
N PHE A 128 7.60 -6.43 -10.51
CA PHE A 128 9.03 -6.31 -10.21
C PHE A 128 9.45 -7.17 -9.02
N LEU A 129 8.67 -7.13 -7.93
CA LEU A 129 8.94 -7.93 -6.75
C LEU A 129 8.92 -9.43 -7.02
N LEU A 130 7.92 -9.90 -7.76
CA LEU A 130 7.77 -11.32 -8.08
C LEU A 130 8.78 -11.83 -9.13
N ASP A 131 9.39 -10.91 -9.89
CA ASP A 131 10.48 -11.24 -10.81
C ASP A 131 11.87 -11.26 -10.12
N GLN A 132 11.95 -10.94 -8.81
CA GLN A 132 13.21 -11.05 -8.09
C GLN A 132 13.64 -12.52 -7.95
N PRO A 133 14.95 -12.81 -8.02
CA PRO A 133 15.47 -14.15 -7.84
C PRO A 133 14.98 -14.77 -6.52
N ASN A 134 14.49 -16.01 -6.59
CA ASN A 134 14.01 -16.78 -5.44
C ASN A 134 12.81 -16.15 -4.68
N ALA A 135 12.09 -15.19 -5.25
CA ALA A 135 10.82 -14.71 -4.72
C ALA A 135 9.77 -15.83 -4.73
N ASP A 136 9.09 -16.04 -3.61
CA ASP A 136 8.02 -17.03 -3.50
C ASP A 136 6.64 -16.35 -3.67
N PRO A 137 5.96 -16.55 -4.81
CA PRO A 137 4.67 -15.92 -5.05
C PRO A 137 3.54 -16.40 -4.12
N LYS A 138 3.74 -17.50 -3.40
CA LYS A 138 2.78 -18.00 -2.41
C LYS A 138 2.89 -17.30 -1.05
N ARG A 139 3.97 -16.57 -0.82
CA ARG A 139 4.28 -15.86 0.42
C ARG A 139 4.44 -14.37 0.16
N PHE A 140 3.41 -13.73 -0.39
CA PHE A 140 3.43 -12.33 -0.76
C PHE A 140 2.47 -11.52 0.12
N ALA A 141 3.01 -10.60 0.91
CA ALA A 141 2.23 -9.66 1.70
C ALA A 141 2.23 -8.25 1.09
N TYR A 142 1.07 -7.61 1.12
CA TYR A 142 0.90 -6.18 0.91
C TYR A 142 0.68 -5.49 2.25
N VAL A 143 1.46 -4.46 2.55
CA VAL A 143 1.36 -3.66 3.77
C VAL A 143 1.11 -2.21 3.36
N GLY A 144 -0.04 -1.66 3.71
CA GLY A 144 -0.40 -0.30 3.35
C GLY A 144 -0.96 0.50 4.52
N HIS A 145 -0.52 1.76 4.62
CA HIS A 145 -0.98 2.69 5.65
C HIS A 145 -1.77 3.82 4.99
N ASP A 146 -2.95 4.14 5.51
CA ASP A 146 -3.84 5.19 5.04
C ASP A 146 -4.13 5.04 3.52
N PHE A 147 -3.74 6.01 2.67
CA PHE A 147 -3.83 5.87 1.22
C PHE A 147 -3.17 4.57 0.73
N GLY A 148 -2.00 4.20 1.29
CA GLY A 148 -1.36 2.93 0.97
C GLY A 148 -2.27 1.73 1.22
N GLY A 149 -3.04 1.74 2.31
CA GLY A 149 -4.04 0.72 2.63
C GLY A 149 -5.24 0.77 1.69
N MET A 150 -5.76 1.97 1.41
CA MET A 150 -6.91 2.18 0.52
C MET A 150 -6.62 1.70 -0.90
N TYR A 151 -5.50 2.12 -1.47
CA TYR A 151 -5.07 1.68 -2.80
C TYR A 151 -4.67 0.20 -2.84
N GLY A 152 -4.17 -0.34 -1.71
CA GLY A 152 -3.90 -1.77 -1.57
C GLY A 152 -5.14 -2.63 -1.70
N VAL A 153 -6.26 -2.18 -1.10
CA VAL A 153 -7.55 -2.85 -1.25
C VAL A 153 -8.02 -2.79 -2.70
N LEU A 154 -7.93 -1.63 -3.34
CA LEU A 154 -8.36 -1.48 -4.73
C LEU A 154 -7.51 -2.33 -5.68
N ALA A 155 -6.18 -2.26 -5.56
CA ALA A 155 -5.27 -3.07 -6.37
C ALA A 155 -5.48 -4.58 -6.15
N GLY A 156 -5.58 -5.00 -4.88
CA GLY A 156 -5.79 -6.41 -4.51
C GLY A 156 -7.14 -6.97 -4.94
N SER A 157 -8.17 -6.13 -5.08
CA SER A 157 -9.49 -6.57 -5.55
C SER A 157 -9.48 -7.05 -7.01
N ILE A 158 -8.52 -6.57 -7.80
CA ILE A 158 -8.36 -6.91 -9.23
C ILE A 158 -7.11 -7.72 -9.54
N ASP A 159 -6.12 -7.70 -8.62
CA ASP A 159 -4.86 -8.44 -8.75
C ASP A 159 -4.65 -9.32 -7.50
N ARG A 160 -4.84 -10.60 -7.66
CA ARG A 160 -4.88 -11.59 -6.57
C ARG A 160 -3.50 -12.15 -6.19
N ARG A 161 -2.42 -11.56 -6.68
CA ARG A 161 -1.05 -12.02 -6.37
C ARG A 161 -0.66 -11.85 -4.91
N PRO A 162 -0.96 -10.73 -4.22
CA PRO A 162 -0.75 -10.69 -2.77
C PRO A 162 -1.64 -11.71 -2.06
N THR A 163 -1.02 -12.53 -1.24
CA THR A 163 -1.66 -13.63 -0.49
C THR A 163 -2.03 -13.22 0.95
N HIS A 164 -1.54 -12.06 1.41
CA HIS A 164 -1.76 -11.52 2.76
C HIS A 164 -1.82 -10.00 2.71
N TYR A 165 -2.64 -9.38 3.54
CA TYR A 165 -2.76 -7.92 3.60
C TYR A 165 -2.69 -7.41 5.03
N VAL A 166 -1.95 -6.31 5.22
CA VAL A 166 -2.02 -5.47 6.43
C VAL A 166 -2.53 -4.10 6.01
N ILE A 167 -3.69 -3.72 6.53
CA ILE A 167 -4.38 -2.46 6.23
C ILE A 167 -4.36 -1.60 7.49
N MET A 168 -3.64 -0.48 7.45
CA MET A 168 -3.37 0.35 8.61
C MET A 168 -4.04 1.71 8.47
N ALA A 169 -4.83 2.12 9.45
CA ALA A 169 -5.46 3.45 9.55
C ALA A 169 -6.12 3.95 8.25
N ALA A 170 -6.58 3.03 7.41
CA ALA A 170 -7.20 3.34 6.12
C ALA A 170 -8.68 3.70 6.30
N THR A 171 -9.16 4.69 5.54
CA THR A 171 -10.58 5.04 5.52
C THR A 171 -11.35 4.19 4.51
N PRO A 172 -12.66 3.98 4.72
CA PRO A 172 -13.48 3.17 3.81
C PRO A 172 -13.74 3.81 2.45
N ARG A 173 -13.53 5.14 2.33
CA ARG A 173 -13.88 5.90 1.12
C ARG A 173 -12.85 6.96 0.79
N PHE A 174 -12.54 7.14 -0.48
CA PHE A 174 -11.66 8.21 -0.95
C PHE A 174 -12.17 9.62 -0.66
N PRO A 175 -13.48 9.94 -0.74
CA PRO A 175 -14.00 11.24 -0.33
C PRO A 175 -13.71 11.61 1.13
N ASP A 176 -13.47 10.65 2.02
CA ASP A 176 -13.07 10.92 3.40
C ASP A 176 -11.77 11.73 3.48
N TRP A 177 -10.89 11.59 2.49
CA TRP A 177 -9.65 12.34 2.33
C TRP A 177 -9.75 13.44 1.29
N TYR A 178 -10.21 13.14 0.09
CA TYR A 178 -10.16 14.07 -1.03
C TYR A 178 -11.01 15.32 -0.85
N LEU A 179 -12.03 15.28 0.03
CA LEU A 179 -12.85 16.44 0.36
C LEU A 179 -12.27 17.31 1.49
N TYR A 180 -11.06 17.01 1.99
CA TYR A 180 -10.35 17.96 2.85
C TYR A 180 -9.94 19.23 2.09
N LEU A 181 -9.46 19.05 0.84
CA LEU A 181 -9.08 20.17 -0.02
C LEU A 181 -9.20 19.75 -1.51
N PRO A 182 -10.03 20.45 -2.31
CA PRO A 182 -10.97 21.50 -1.91
C PRO A 182 -12.16 20.95 -1.12
N LYS A 183 -12.72 21.76 -0.22
CA LYS A 183 -14.00 21.47 0.40
C LYS A 183 -15.10 21.76 -0.59
N LEU A 184 -15.85 20.76 -0.97
CA LEU A 184 -17.01 20.89 -1.83
C LEU A 184 -18.29 20.88 -0.99
N GLU A 185 -19.31 21.60 -1.47
CA GLU A 185 -20.65 21.64 -0.85
C GLU A 185 -21.72 21.44 -1.92
N GLY A 186 -22.92 21.03 -1.51
CA GLY A 186 -24.06 20.83 -2.38
C GLY A 186 -23.83 19.82 -3.50
N GLU A 187 -24.41 20.09 -4.65
CA GLU A 187 -24.38 19.21 -5.83
C GLU A 187 -22.95 18.80 -6.29
N PRO A 188 -21.94 19.70 -6.37
CA PRO A 188 -20.57 19.31 -6.70
C PRO A 188 -19.99 18.26 -5.75
N ARG A 189 -20.30 18.34 -4.44
CA ARG A 189 -19.87 17.36 -3.45
C ARG A 189 -20.54 16.00 -3.67
N GLU A 190 -21.84 16.02 -3.92
CA GLU A 190 -22.62 14.79 -4.16
C GLU A 190 -22.14 14.08 -5.43
N ASN A 191 -21.92 14.82 -6.51
CA ASN A 191 -21.39 14.29 -7.78
C ASN A 191 -20.02 13.66 -7.59
N PHE A 192 -19.11 14.31 -6.84
CA PHE A 192 -17.79 13.77 -6.56
C PHE A 192 -17.86 12.46 -5.75
N ILE A 193 -18.69 12.43 -4.70
CA ILE A 193 -18.89 11.21 -3.89
C ILE A 193 -19.44 10.07 -4.77
N GLN A 194 -20.41 10.37 -5.63
CA GLN A 194 -20.98 9.37 -6.52
C GLN A 194 -19.94 8.85 -7.54
N GLU A 195 -19.13 9.74 -8.12
CA GLU A 195 -18.06 9.35 -9.04
C GLU A 195 -17.03 8.44 -8.36
N MET A 196 -16.52 8.85 -7.18
CA MET A 196 -15.50 8.11 -6.46
C MET A 196 -16.01 6.78 -5.88
N SER A 197 -17.33 6.62 -5.68
CA SER A 197 -17.92 5.42 -5.12
C SER A 197 -17.56 4.13 -5.88
N ALA A 198 -17.26 4.27 -7.18
CA ALA A 198 -16.87 3.14 -8.04
C ALA A 198 -15.49 2.54 -7.66
N ILE A 199 -14.67 3.30 -6.95
CA ILE A 199 -13.33 2.88 -6.50
C ILE A 199 -13.16 2.94 -4.98
N ASP A 200 -14.20 3.25 -4.21
CA ASP A 200 -14.10 3.28 -2.76
C ASP A 200 -13.67 1.94 -2.18
N PRO A 201 -12.68 1.90 -1.29
CA PRO A 201 -12.17 0.65 -0.72
C PRO A 201 -13.25 -0.24 -0.12
N ILE A 202 -14.28 0.33 0.51
CA ILE A 202 -15.37 -0.42 1.12
C ILE A 202 -16.15 -1.29 0.11
N ALA A 203 -16.23 -0.86 -1.15
CA ALA A 203 -16.91 -1.61 -2.21
C ALA A 203 -16.06 -2.77 -2.76
N HIS A 204 -14.79 -2.84 -2.38
CA HIS A 204 -13.82 -3.76 -2.96
C HIS A 204 -13.15 -4.69 -1.95
N VAL A 205 -13.16 -4.36 -0.66
CA VAL A 205 -12.42 -5.09 0.37
C VAL A 205 -12.87 -6.55 0.52
N GLU A 206 -14.12 -6.85 0.28
CA GLU A 206 -14.63 -8.23 0.30
C GLU A 206 -13.94 -9.14 -0.74
N ASN A 207 -13.46 -8.53 -1.83
CA ASN A 207 -12.77 -9.25 -2.91
C ASN A 207 -11.35 -9.66 -2.56
N LEU A 208 -10.78 -9.23 -1.44
CA LEU A 208 -9.46 -9.70 -0.99
C LEU A 208 -9.50 -11.13 -0.47
N SER A 209 -10.67 -11.60 0.02
CA SER A 209 -10.84 -12.99 0.46
C SER A 209 -10.52 -13.97 -0.69
N PRO A 210 -9.85 -15.11 -0.41
CA PRO A 210 -9.54 -15.71 0.90
C PRO A 210 -8.19 -15.30 1.52
N ALA A 211 -7.54 -14.25 1.06
CA ALA A 211 -6.29 -13.79 1.66
C ALA A 211 -6.55 -13.29 3.10
N PRO A 212 -5.76 -13.73 4.10
CA PRO A 212 -5.84 -13.20 5.47
C PRO A 212 -5.60 -11.68 5.50
N LEU A 213 -6.44 -10.97 6.27
CA LEU A 213 -6.40 -9.53 6.45
C LEU A 213 -6.12 -9.19 7.91
N LEU A 214 -5.09 -8.37 8.16
CA LEU A 214 -4.88 -7.68 9.42
C LEU A 214 -5.24 -6.21 9.28
N PHE A 215 -6.23 -5.74 10.04
CA PHE A 215 -6.54 -4.33 10.18
C PHE A 215 -5.92 -3.77 11.46
N GLN A 216 -5.26 -2.61 11.37
CA GLN A 216 -4.69 -1.91 12.50
C GLN A 216 -5.18 -0.46 12.54
N PHE A 217 -5.76 -0.02 13.65
CA PHE A 217 -6.25 1.34 13.82
C PHE A 217 -5.84 1.93 15.17
N GLY A 218 -5.74 3.25 15.24
CA GLY A 218 -5.59 4.00 16.48
C GLY A 218 -6.96 4.36 17.08
N ASP A 219 -7.10 4.25 18.40
CA ASP A 219 -8.35 4.61 19.09
C ASP A 219 -8.56 6.14 19.21
N ASN A 220 -7.47 6.91 19.00
CA ASN A 220 -7.47 8.38 18.99
C ASN A 220 -7.18 8.95 17.60
N ASP A 221 -7.44 8.18 16.54
CA ASP A 221 -7.25 8.62 15.17
C ASP A 221 -8.41 9.51 14.70
N PRO A 222 -8.19 10.82 14.44
CA PRO A 222 -9.26 11.72 13.98
C PRO A 222 -9.65 11.49 12.50
N HIS A 223 -8.79 10.85 11.72
CA HIS A 223 -8.99 10.60 10.28
C HIS A 223 -9.72 9.29 10.02
N ALA A 224 -9.31 8.23 10.71
CA ALA A 224 -9.94 6.92 10.68
C ALA A 224 -10.51 6.54 12.06
N PRO A 225 -11.54 7.27 12.56
CA PRO A 225 -12.12 7.00 13.87
C PRO A 225 -12.72 5.60 13.93
N LYS A 226 -12.88 5.08 15.15
CA LYS A 226 -13.30 3.70 15.41
C LYS A 226 -14.53 3.29 14.60
N GLU A 227 -15.51 4.16 14.46
CA GLU A 227 -16.75 3.88 13.71
C GLU A 227 -16.45 3.61 12.22
N ARG A 228 -15.54 4.37 11.61
CA ARG A 228 -15.09 4.13 10.23
C ARG A 228 -14.30 2.82 10.11
N ALA A 229 -13.43 2.56 11.09
CA ALA A 229 -12.67 1.32 11.16
C ALA A 229 -13.59 0.09 11.25
N GLU A 230 -14.62 0.13 12.11
CA GLU A 230 -15.61 -0.94 12.28
C GLU A 230 -16.44 -1.16 11.01
N ILE A 231 -16.87 -0.09 10.33
CA ILE A 231 -17.59 -0.16 9.05
C ILE A 231 -16.71 -0.83 7.98
N PHE A 232 -15.45 -0.41 7.88
CA PHE A 232 -14.52 -0.96 6.88
C PHE A 232 -14.20 -2.42 7.17
N PHE A 233 -13.89 -2.75 8.41
CA PHE A 233 -13.67 -4.13 8.84
C PHE A 233 -14.91 -5.00 8.59
N GLY A 234 -16.11 -4.48 8.90
CA GLY A 234 -17.37 -5.19 8.69
C GLY A 234 -17.63 -5.57 7.22
N ALA A 235 -17.18 -4.75 6.27
CA ALA A 235 -17.32 -5.02 4.83
C ALA A 235 -16.35 -6.09 4.29
N ALA A 236 -15.25 -6.36 4.98
CA ALA A 236 -14.32 -7.42 4.58
C ALA A 236 -14.88 -8.81 4.88
N LYS A 237 -14.49 -9.81 4.07
CA LYS A 237 -14.77 -11.23 4.31
C LYS A 237 -13.64 -11.91 5.09
N GLU A 238 -13.97 -13.05 5.70
CA GLU A 238 -12.96 -13.90 6.37
C GLU A 238 -11.93 -14.48 5.38
N PRO A 239 -10.70 -14.79 5.86
CA PRO A 239 -10.19 -14.62 7.24
C PRO A 239 -9.70 -13.19 7.49
N LYS A 240 -10.14 -12.57 8.58
CA LYS A 240 -9.78 -11.19 8.96
C LYS A 240 -9.64 -11.02 10.46
N GLU A 241 -8.78 -10.11 10.87
CA GLU A 241 -8.65 -9.68 12.26
C GLU A 241 -8.43 -8.17 12.34
N MET A 242 -8.90 -7.54 13.42
CA MET A 242 -8.72 -6.12 13.67
C MET A 242 -8.10 -5.91 15.05
N LYS A 243 -7.12 -5.01 15.11
CA LYS A 243 -6.48 -4.58 16.36
C LYS A 243 -6.59 -3.06 16.49
N LEU A 244 -7.01 -2.62 17.68
CA LEU A 244 -7.05 -1.21 18.07
C LEU A 244 -5.90 -0.94 19.05
N TYR A 245 -5.23 0.20 18.87
CA TYR A 245 -4.08 0.60 19.68
C TYR A 245 -4.33 1.98 20.30
N LYS A 246 -3.76 2.23 21.48
CA LYS A 246 -3.75 3.56 22.09
C LYS A 246 -2.82 4.50 21.32
N ALA A 247 -3.27 4.97 20.17
CA ALA A 247 -2.47 5.75 19.23
C ALA A 247 -3.36 6.64 18.36
N GLY A 248 -2.75 7.63 17.72
CA GLY A 248 -3.34 8.41 16.63
C GLY A 248 -3.13 7.73 15.27
N HIS A 249 -3.20 8.54 14.20
CA HIS A 249 -3.11 8.07 12.82
C HIS A 249 -1.80 7.34 12.49
N GLY A 250 -0.66 7.79 13.00
CA GLY A 250 0.66 7.17 12.79
C GLY A 250 0.85 5.81 13.46
N LEU A 251 -0.10 5.39 14.27
CA LEU A 251 -0.04 4.17 15.08
C LEU A 251 1.10 4.17 16.12
N SER A 252 1.37 3.03 16.75
CA SER A 252 2.36 2.91 17.82
C SER A 252 3.43 1.87 17.50
N GLU A 253 4.51 1.88 18.28
CA GLU A 253 5.53 0.83 18.23
C GLU A 253 4.94 -0.56 18.51
N GLU A 254 3.98 -0.66 19.45
CA GLU A 254 3.24 -1.90 19.72
C GLU A 254 2.56 -2.44 18.46
N SER A 255 1.93 -1.57 17.68
CA SER A 255 1.29 -1.95 16.41
C SER A 255 2.32 -2.45 15.40
N THR A 256 3.51 -1.84 15.37
CA THR A 256 4.61 -2.24 14.49
C THR A 256 5.15 -3.63 14.88
N LEU A 257 5.37 -3.88 16.16
CA LEU A 257 5.80 -5.20 16.65
C LEU A 257 4.77 -6.28 16.34
N ALA A 258 3.48 -6.01 16.62
CA ALA A 258 2.39 -6.94 16.36
C ALA A 258 2.25 -7.27 14.86
N ARG A 259 2.42 -6.29 13.98
CA ARG A 259 2.39 -6.46 12.52
C ARG A 259 3.55 -7.31 12.03
N LYS A 260 4.77 -7.02 12.48
CA LYS A 260 5.96 -7.80 12.12
C LYS A 260 5.84 -9.26 12.56
N GLU A 261 5.34 -9.50 13.75
CA GLU A 261 5.08 -10.86 14.26
C GLU A 261 4.03 -11.57 13.42
N TRP A 262 2.92 -10.90 13.11
CA TRP A 262 1.87 -11.45 12.25
C TRP A 262 2.41 -11.83 10.86
N LEU A 263 3.19 -10.96 10.23
CA LEU A 263 3.82 -11.21 8.94
C LEU A 263 4.78 -12.40 9.01
N LYS A 264 5.65 -12.48 10.03
CA LYS A 264 6.55 -13.61 10.23
C LYS A 264 5.77 -14.92 10.36
N ASN A 265 4.73 -14.94 11.17
CA ASN A 265 3.91 -16.15 11.38
C ASN A 265 3.17 -16.57 10.09
N LYS A 266 2.61 -15.63 9.35
CA LYS A 266 1.85 -15.94 8.13
C LYS A 266 2.73 -16.30 6.94
N LEU A 267 3.89 -15.66 6.78
CA LEU A 267 4.77 -15.86 5.64
C LEU A 267 5.77 -17.04 5.81
N HIS A 268 6.06 -17.46 7.07
CA HIS A 268 6.98 -18.58 7.30
C HIS A 268 6.27 -19.93 7.53
N ASN A 269 5.00 -19.92 7.98
CA ASN A 269 4.25 -21.12 8.34
C ASN A 269 3.35 -21.66 7.21
N ILE A 270 3.66 -21.41 5.94
CA ILE A 270 2.96 -22.07 4.81
C ILE A 270 3.58 -23.46 4.64
N ALA A 271 2.89 -24.48 5.19
CA ALA A 271 3.23 -25.89 5.03
C ALA A 271 3.02 -26.37 3.59
#